data_74848d92b5654c33093b7c3dd9b89cac
#
_entry.id   74848d92b5654c33093b7c3dd9b89cac
#
_cell.length_a   1.000
_cell.length_b   1.000
_cell.length_c   1.000
_cell.angle_alpha   90.00
_cell.angle_beta   90.00
_cell.angle_gamma   90.00
#
_symmetry.space_group_name_H-M   'P 1'
#
loop_
_entity.id
_entity.type
_entity.pdbx_description
1 polymer ?
#
loop_
_entity_poly.entity_id
_entity_poly.type
_entity_poly.pdbx_seq_one_letter_code
_entity_poly.pdbx_strand_id
1 'polypeptide(L)'
;MAEPTPLLTTVGLTKHFAVNKSRWGKEIGQVRAVDGISLAVHSGETLGIVGESGCGKTTLGRLILRLIEPTSGQISFAGTNISDMSGVKMRAIRRKIQIIFQDPYSSLNPRMTVHKIVAQGIVTHGLAKGKAVGERVAQLLEMVGLPANAARRYPHEFSGGQRQRIGIARALAVEPEFIV
;
A
#
# COMPACT_ATOMS: atom_id res chain seq x y z
N MET A 1 -21.89 -15.66 -20.79
CA MET A 1 -20.56 -14.98 -20.74
C MET A 1 -20.02 -15.21 -19.35
N ALA A 2 -18.80 -15.69 -19.19
CA ALA A 2 -18.18 -15.85 -17.86
C ALA A 2 -18.00 -14.46 -17.25
N GLU A 3 -18.39 -14.29 -15.99
CA GLU A 3 -18.12 -13.04 -15.26
C GLU A 3 -16.60 -12.79 -15.20
N PRO A 4 -16.16 -11.56 -15.41
CA PRO A 4 -14.73 -11.25 -15.35
C PRO A 4 -14.18 -11.58 -13.96
N THR A 5 -13.09 -12.34 -13.91
CA THR A 5 -12.44 -12.72 -12.65
C THR A 5 -11.98 -11.46 -11.91
N PRO A 6 -12.35 -11.28 -10.63
CA PRO A 6 -11.90 -10.13 -9.85
C PRO A 6 -10.38 -10.08 -9.72
N LEU A 7 -9.81 -8.87 -9.75
CA LEU A 7 -8.39 -8.63 -9.50
C LEU A 7 -8.02 -8.89 -8.05
N LEU A 8 -8.88 -8.46 -7.12
CA LEU A 8 -8.73 -8.67 -5.68
C LEU A 8 -10.01 -9.22 -5.09
N THR A 9 -9.91 -10.22 -4.23
CA THR A 9 -11.03 -10.70 -3.42
C THR A 9 -10.62 -10.88 -1.97
N THR A 10 -11.55 -10.65 -1.06
CA THR A 10 -11.45 -11.08 0.34
C THR A 10 -12.65 -11.93 0.68
N VAL A 11 -12.46 -12.95 1.53
CA VAL A 11 -13.52 -13.83 2.02
C VAL A 11 -13.42 -13.94 3.53
N GLY A 12 -14.42 -13.44 4.25
CA GLY A 12 -14.51 -13.50 5.70
C GLY A 12 -13.30 -12.86 6.42
N LEU A 13 -12.70 -11.81 5.82
CA LEU A 13 -11.47 -11.21 6.33
C LEU A 13 -11.70 -10.59 7.71
N THR A 14 -10.89 -11.01 8.68
CA THR A 14 -11.05 -10.64 10.08
C THR A 14 -9.73 -10.19 10.68
N LYS A 15 -9.77 -9.14 11.50
CA LYS A 15 -8.64 -8.70 12.34
C LYS A 15 -9.11 -8.29 13.71
N HIS A 16 -8.69 -9.06 14.68
CA HIS A 16 -8.86 -8.78 16.10
C HIS A 16 -7.50 -8.43 16.71
N PHE A 17 -7.44 -7.37 17.49
CA PHE A 17 -6.26 -6.97 18.25
C PHE A 17 -6.49 -7.30 19.72
N ALA A 18 -5.57 -8.04 20.34
CA ALA A 18 -5.59 -8.28 21.77
C ALA A 18 -5.36 -6.95 22.52
N VAL A 19 -6.24 -6.64 23.46
CA VAL A 19 -6.12 -5.48 24.36
C VAL A 19 -5.83 -6.02 25.75
N ASN A 20 -4.70 -5.64 26.30
CA ASN A 20 -4.19 -6.05 27.61
C ASN A 20 -3.92 -7.57 27.75
N LYS A 21 -2.65 -7.89 27.91
CA LYS A 21 -2.25 -9.20 28.46
C LYS A 21 -2.22 -9.07 29.98
N SER A 22 -2.97 -9.92 30.69
CA SER A 22 -2.81 -10.12 32.13
C SER A 22 -1.35 -10.41 32.46
N ARG A 23 -0.90 -10.10 33.68
CA ARG A 23 0.42 -10.48 34.22
C ARG A 23 0.76 -11.96 34.04
N TRP A 24 -0.26 -12.80 33.81
CA TRP A 24 -0.19 -14.24 33.56
C TRP A 24 -0.37 -14.63 32.08
N GLY A 25 -0.25 -13.67 31.13
CA GLY A 25 -0.31 -13.92 29.70
C GLY A 25 -1.73 -14.14 29.12
N LYS A 26 -2.80 -14.07 29.93
CA LYS A 26 -4.18 -14.26 29.48
C LYS A 26 -4.71 -12.98 28.84
N GLU A 27 -5.26 -13.08 27.64
CA GLU A 27 -5.92 -11.95 26.96
C GLU A 27 -7.18 -11.54 27.73
N ILE A 28 -7.31 -10.25 28.06
CA ILE A 28 -8.42 -9.73 28.86
C ILE A 28 -9.52 -9.13 27.96
N GLY A 29 -9.21 -8.84 26.69
CA GLY A 29 -10.16 -8.29 25.74
C GLY A 29 -9.61 -8.26 24.33
N GLN A 30 -10.51 -8.12 23.34
CA GLN A 30 -10.16 -8.01 21.94
C GLN A 30 -10.89 -6.81 21.31
N VAL A 31 -10.18 -6.02 20.51
CA VAL A 31 -10.78 -5.02 19.60
C VAL A 31 -10.98 -5.66 18.25
N ARG A 32 -12.22 -5.80 17.83
CA ARG A 32 -12.60 -6.29 16.49
C ARG A 32 -12.52 -5.12 15.51
N ALA A 33 -11.35 -4.93 14.93
CA ALA A 33 -11.11 -3.81 14.01
C ALA A 33 -11.65 -4.09 12.59
N VAL A 34 -11.67 -5.35 12.17
CA VAL A 34 -12.30 -5.84 10.95
C VAL A 34 -12.93 -7.19 11.29
N ASP A 35 -14.18 -7.41 10.89
CA ASP A 35 -14.92 -8.61 11.29
C ASP A 35 -15.73 -9.17 10.11
N GLY A 36 -15.23 -10.22 9.47
CA GLY A 36 -15.91 -10.98 8.44
C GLY A 36 -16.11 -10.28 7.10
N ILE A 37 -15.22 -9.37 6.69
CA ILE A 37 -15.38 -8.59 5.45
C ILE A 37 -15.07 -9.42 4.22
N SER A 38 -16.07 -9.52 3.33
CA SER A 38 -15.93 -10.10 1.99
C SER A 38 -16.19 -9.02 0.94
N LEU A 39 -15.26 -8.85 -0.01
CA LEU A 39 -15.40 -7.92 -1.12
C LEU A 39 -14.65 -8.45 -2.35
N ALA A 40 -15.02 -7.92 -3.50
CA ALA A 40 -14.35 -8.16 -4.77
C ALA A 40 -14.09 -6.81 -5.46
N VAL A 41 -12.94 -6.68 -6.11
CA VAL A 41 -12.58 -5.51 -6.91
C VAL A 41 -12.08 -6.00 -8.27
N HIS A 42 -12.64 -5.49 -9.34
CA HIS A 42 -12.27 -5.85 -10.71
C HIS A 42 -11.19 -4.92 -11.27
N SER A 43 -10.54 -5.36 -12.35
CA SER A 43 -9.59 -4.50 -13.06
C SER A 43 -10.30 -3.26 -13.62
N GLY A 44 -9.70 -2.08 -13.42
CA GLY A 44 -10.28 -0.80 -13.83
C GLY A 44 -11.39 -0.27 -12.92
N GLU A 45 -11.73 -0.98 -11.84
CA GLU A 45 -12.74 -0.57 -10.87
C GLU A 45 -12.13 0.29 -9.75
N THR A 46 -12.92 1.24 -9.26
CA THR A 46 -12.65 2.00 -8.04
C THR A 46 -13.70 1.67 -6.99
N LEU A 47 -13.31 1.01 -5.92
CA LEU A 47 -14.17 0.70 -4.78
C LEU A 47 -13.96 1.71 -3.65
N GLY A 48 -14.98 2.48 -3.32
CA GLY A 48 -14.98 3.41 -2.18
C GLY A 48 -15.40 2.73 -0.88
N ILE A 49 -14.59 2.87 0.19
CA ILE A 49 -14.91 2.39 1.53
C ILE A 49 -15.18 3.60 2.42
N VAL A 50 -16.40 3.73 2.91
CA VAL A 50 -16.87 4.84 3.75
C VAL A 50 -17.25 4.34 5.15
N GLY A 51 -17.22 5.22 6.13
CA GLY A 51 -17.58 4.94 7.51
C GLY A 51 -16.95 5.95 8.47
N GLU A 52 -17.35 5.93 9.72
CA GLU A 52 -16.86 6.83 10.76
C GLU A 52 -15.37 6.69 11.05
N SER A 53 -14.79 7.70 11.72
CA SER A 53 -13.40 7.61 12.18
C SER A 53 -13.25 6.45 13.18
N GLY A 54 -12.21 5.63 12.99
CA GLY A 54 -11.96 4.46 13.86
C GLY A 54 -12.72 3.17 13.49
N CYS A 55 -13.64 3.17 12.50
CA CYS A 55 -14.41 1.97 12.13
C CYS A 55 -13.62 0.87 11.39
N GLY A 56 -12.29 0.98 11.28
CA GLY A 56 -11.45 -0.07 10.70
C GLY A 56 -11.03 0.09 9.24
N LYS A 57 -11.39 1.17 8.53
CA LYS A 57 -11.03 1.39 7.10
C LYS A 57 -9.52 1.25 6.83
N THR A 58 -8.70 1.93 7.61
CA THR A 58 -7.24 1.86 7.49
C THR A 58 -6.70 0.47 7.79
N THR A 59 -7.31 -0.22 8.76
CA THR A 59 -6.97 -1.59 9.10
C THR A 59 -7.28 -2.54 7.94
N LEU A 60 -8.45 -2.39 7.33
CA LEU A 60 -8.86 -3.18 6.16
C LEU A 60 -7.89 -2.97 4.99
N GLY A 61 -7.55 -1.72 4.65
CA GLY A 61 -6.57 -1.43 3.60
C GLY A 61 -5.21 -2.07 3.87
N ARG A 62 -4.72 -2.03 5.12
CA ARG A 62 -3.46 -2.67 5.51
C ARG A 62 -3.53 -4.20 5.47
N LEU A 63 -4.67 -4.80 5.79
CA LEU A 63 -4.91 -6.24 5.67
C LEU A 63 -4.84 -6.70 4.22
N ILE A 64 -5.58 -6.02 3.33
CA ILE A 64 -5.61 -6.30 1.89
C ILE A 64 -4.19 -6.34 1.31
N LEU A 65 -3.34 -5.40 1.73
CA LEU A 65 -1.94 -5.31 1.29
C LEU A 65 -0.99 -6.24 2.06
N ARG A 66 -1.49 -7.05 2.99
CA ARG A 66 -0.66 -7.90 3.85
C ARG A 66 0.46 -7.11 4.54
N LEU A 67 0.17 -5.86 4.94
CA LEU A 67 1.03 -5.06 5.84
C LEU A 67 0.81 -5.44 7.31
N ILE A 68 -0.35 -5.98 7.62
CA ILE A 68 -0.68 -6.66 8.88
C ILE A 68 -1.29 -8.01 8.54
N GLU A 69 -1.05 -9.00 9.39
CA GLU A 69 -1.58 -10.35 9.19
C GLU A 69 -3.04 -10.41 9.63
N PRO A 70 -3.93 -11.07 8.87
CA PRO A 70 -5.30 -11.33 9.29
C PRO A 70 -5.34 -12.27 10.48
N THR A 71 -6.40 -12.18 11.28
CA THR A 71 -6.72 -13.19 12.31
C THR A 71 -7.35 -14.41 11.67
N SER A 72 -8.20 -14.19 10.66
CA SER A 72 -8.82 -15.24 9.84
C SER A 72 -9.32 -14.66 8.52
N GLY A 73 -9.82 -15.53 7.64
CA GLY A 73 -10.29 -15.17 6.29
C GLY A 73 -9.19 -15.28 5.25
N GLN A 74 -9.56 -15.01 4.01
CA GLN A 74 -8.67 -15.17 2.86
C GLN A 74 -8.58 -13.89 2.03
N ILE A 75 -7.42 -13.69 1.41
CA ILE A 75 -7.15 -12.62 0.45
C ILE A 75 -6.59 -13.27 -0.79
N SER A 76 -7.20 -13.01 -1.95
CA SER A 76 -6.67 -13.45 -3.24
C SER A 76 -6.41 -12.26 -4.14
N PHE A 77 -5.27 -12.27 -4.83
CA PHE A 77 -4.87 -11.27 -5.81
C PHE A 77 -4.54 -11.93 -7.14
N ALA A 78 -5.19 -11.49 -8.22
CA ALA A 78 -5.07 -12.08 -9.56
C ALA A 78 -5.22 -13.63 -9.53
N GLY A 79 -6.24 -14.12 -8.83
CA GLY A 79 -6.54 -15.55 -8.68
C GLY A 79 -5.61 -16.31 -7.73
N THR A 80 -4.60 -15.68 -7.16
CA THR A 80 -3.64 -16.32 -6.25
C THR A 80 -3.96 -15.96 -4.79
N ASN A 81 -4.14 -16.97 -3.92
CA ASN A 81 -4.28 -16.73 -2.48
C ASN A 81 -2.96 -16.22 -1.90
N ILE A 82 -3.01 -15.04 -1.29
CA ILE A 82 -1.86 -14.38 -0.69
C ILE A 82 -1.89 -14.37 0.85
N SER A 83 -2.91 -14.97 1.48
CA SER A 83 -3.12 -14.92 2.94
C SER A 83 -1.93 -15.46 3.73
N ASP A 84 -1.38 -16.59 3.30
CA ASP A 84 -0.27 -17.28 3.99
C ASP A 84 1.03 -17.26 3.20
N MET A 85 1.10 -16.36 2.18
CA MET A 85 2.24 -16.32 1.28
C MET A 85 3.52 -15.88 2.02
N SER A 86 4.61 -16.62 1.82
CA SER A 86 5.92 -16.34 2.43
C SER A 86 6.54 -15.04 1.92
N GLY A 87 7.45 -14.44 2.70
CA GLY A 87 8.05 -13.14 2.42
C GLY A 87 8.70 -12.97 1.05
N VAL A 88 9.34 -14.01 0.50
CA VAL A 88 9.96 -13.97 -0.84
C VAL A 88 8.91 -13.86 -1.94
N LYS A 89 7.88 -14.73 -1.91
CA LYS A 89 6.78 -14.69 -2.86
C LYS A 89 5.96 -13.40 -2.71
N MET A 90 5.72 -12.97 -1.46
CA MET A 90 5.02 -11.73 -1.18
C MET A 90 5.74 -10.48 -1.71
N ARG A 91 7.08 -10.49 -1.84
CA ARG A 91 7.83 -9.39 -2.45
C ARG A 91 7.40 -9.12 -3.90
N ALA A 92 7.16 -10.18 -4.68
CA ALA A 92 6.68 -10.04 -6.07
C ALA A 92 5.26 -9.45 -6.11
N ILE A 93 4.38 -9.89 -5.20
CA ILE A 93 3.03 -9.34 -5.07
C ILE A 93 3.08 -7.87 -4.64
N ARG A 94 3.93 -7.50 -3.68
CA ARG A 94 4.07 -6.10 -3.20
C ARG A 94 4.49 -5.10 -4.28
N ARG A 95 5.13 -5.55 -5.36
CA ARG A 95 5.35 -4.71 -6.53
C ARG A 95 4.02 -4.35 -7.20
N LYS A 96 3.10 -5.31 -7.30
CA LYS A 96 1.82 -5.17 -8.01
C LYS A 96 0.75 -4.46 -7.18
N ILE A 97 0.85 -4.51 -5.86
CA ILE A 97 -0.09 -3.88 -4.93
C ILE A 97 0.63 -2.80 -4.13
N GLN A 98 0.12 -1.58 -4.17
CA GLN A 98 0.76 -0.42 -3.53
C GLN A 98 -0.19 0.33 -2.61
N ILE A 99 0.39 1.15 -1.73
CA ILE A 99 -0.37 2.02 -0.82
C ILE A 99 0.04 3.47 -0.99
N ILE A 100 -0.95 4.36 -1.00
CA ILE A 100 -0.76 5.78 -0.83
C ILE A 100 -1.29 6.14 0.56
N PHE A 101 -0.41 6.58 1.45
CA PHE A 101 -0.77 6.90 2.82
C PHE A 101 -1.55 8.21 2.91
N GLN A 102 -2.52 8.26 3.82
CA GLN A 102 -3.33 9.44 4.08
C GLN A 102 -2.50 10.59 4.67
N ASP A 103 -1.52 10.29 5.52
CA ASP A 103 -0.60 11.29 6.08
C ASP A 103 0.69 11.38 5.25
N PRO A 104 0.87 12.45 4.46
CA PRO A 104 2.06 12.63 3.65
C PRO A 104 3.31 12.98 4.47
N TYR A 105 3.15 13.45 5.72
CA TYR A 105 4.27 13.83 6.57
C TYR A 105 5.02 12.61 7.11
N SER A 106 4.30 11.62 7.62
CA SER A 106 4.89 10.41 8.18
C SER A 106 5.27 9.38 7.10
N SER A 107 4.75 9.52 5.88
CA SER A 107 4.94 8.55 4.80
C SER A 107 6.27 8.65 4.06
N LEU A 108 6.95 9.80 4.12
CA LEU A 108 8.19 10.06 3.41
C LEU A 108 9.35 10.18 4.41
N ASN A 109 10.46 9.48 4.13
CA ASN A 109 11.66 9.60 4.96
C ASN A 109 12.28 11.01 4.79
N PRO A 110 12.31 11.86 5.83
CA PRO A 110 12.77 13.25 5.72
C PRO A 110 14.29 13.38 5.45
N ARG A 111 15.04 12.29 5.65
CA ARG A 111 16.50 12.26 5.42
C ARG A 111 16.87 11.83 4.00
N MET A 112 15.89 11.52 3.17
CA MET A 112 16.08 11.10 1.78
C MET A 112 15.62 12.21 0.83
N THR A 113 16.35 12.41 -0.27
CA THR A 113 15.87 13.27 -1.36
C THR A 113 14.67 12.62 -2.04
N VAL A 114 13.84 13.43 -2.70
CA VAL A 114 12.69 12.95 -3.48
C VAL A 114 13.11 11.91 -4.52
N HIS A 115 14.25 12.13 -5.20
CA HIS A 115 14.83 11.12 -6.09
C HIS A 115 14.98 9.76 -5.42
N LYS A 116 15.64 9.70 -4.25
CA LYS A 116 15.86 8.43 -3.53
C LYS A 116 14.55 7.78 -3.10
N ILE A 117 13.56 8.57 -2.67
CA ILE A 117 12.25 8.07 -2.23
C ILE A 117 11.51 7.42 -3.41
N VAL A 118 11.44 8.09 -4.57
CA VAL A 118 10.73 7.56 -5.76
C VAL A 118 11.51 6.42 -6.40
N ALA A 119 12.83 6.53 -6.49
CA ALA A 119 13.71 5.53 -7.09
C ALA A 119 13.76 4.21 -6.29
N GLN A 120 13.45 4.23 -5.00
CA GLN A 120 13.62 3.07 -4.12
C GLN A 120 12.92 1.82 -4.66
N GLY A 121 11.67 1.94 -5.08
CA GLY A 121 10.92 0.83 -5.66
C GLY A 121 11.51 0.34 -6.99
N ILE A 122 11.90 1.28 -7.86
CA ILE A 122 12.52 0.98 -9.17
C ILE A 122 13.78 0.13 -8.98
N VAL A 123 14.66 0.55 -8.09
CA VAL A 123 15.94 -0.13 -7.81
C VAL A 123 15.72 -1.46 -7.12
N THR A 124 14.85 -1.49 -6.08
CA THR A 124 14.57 -2.70 -5.30
C THR A 124 14.01 -3.84 -6.16
N HIS A 125 13.18 -3.51 -7.15
CA HIS A 125 12.57 -4.47 -8.06
C HIS A 125 13.33 -4.62 -9.39
N GLY A 126 14.47 -3.95 -9.55
CA GLY A 126 15.32 -4.08 -10.75
C GLY A 126 14.70 -3.57 -12.04
N LEU A 127 13.77 -2.60 -11.96
CA LEU A 127 13.01 -2.08 -13.12
C LEU A 127 13.84 -1.19 -14.03
N ALA A 128 14.85 -0.51 -13.48
CA ALA A 128 15.83 0.29 -14.22
C ALA A 128 17.16 0.32 -13.48
N LYS A 129 18.23 0.70 -14.19
CA LYS A 129 19.59 0.83 -13.65
C LYS A 129 20.25 2.11 -14.17
N GLY A 130 21.23 2.60 -13.43
CA GLY A 130 22.05 3.73 -13.84
C GLY A 130 21.21 4.98 -14.17
N LYS A 131 21.51 5.60 -15.30
CA LYS A 131 20.87 6.86 -15.77
C LYS A 131 19.35 6.71 -15.97
N ALA A 132 18.88 5.55 -16.42
CA ALA A 132 17.45 5.30 -16.65
C ALA A 132 16.58 5.43 -15.38
N VAL A 133 17.14 5.22 -14.20
CA VAL A 133 16.43 5.47 -12.92
C VAL A 133 16.09 6.96 -12.79
N GLY A 134 17.06 7.84 -13.06
CA GLY A 134 16.85 9.29 -12.99
C GLY A 134 15.81 9.79 -13.99
N GLU A 135 15.87 9.28 -15.20
CA GLU A 135 14.90 9.61 -16.26
C GLU A 135 13.48 9.17 -15.88
N ARG A 136 13.34 7.96 -15.34
CA ARG A 136 12.04 7.46 -14.87
C ARG A 136 11.50 8.27 -13.69
N VAL A 137 12.36 8.66 -12.74
CA VAL A 137 11.97 9.53 -11.62
C VAL A 137 11.48 10.89 -12.13
N ALA A 138 12.16 11.50 -13.09
CA ALA A 138 11.74 12.78 -13.70
C ALA A 138 10.35 12.65 -14.33
N GLN A 139 10.12 11.62 -15.14
CA GLN A 139 8.81 11.35 -15.76
C GLN A 139 7.70 11.19 -14.73
N LEU A 140 7.96 10.44 -13.63
CA LEU A 140 6.98 10.23 -12.57
C LEU A 140 6.65 11.52 -11.83
N LEU A 141 7.64 12.40 -11.59
CA LEU A 141 7.39 13.69 -10.97
C LEU A 141 6.56 14.61 -11.88
N GLU A 142 6.85 14.64 -13.16
CA GLU A 142 6.06 15.40 -14.15
C GLU A 142 4.62 14.87 -14.23
N MET A 143 4.43 13.55 -14.23
CA MET A 143 3.10 12.91 -14.22
C MET A 143 2.23 13.36 -13.04
N VAL A 144 2.84 13.61 -11.86
CA VAL A 144 2.11 14.11 -10.69
C VAL A 144 2.12 15.65 -10.59
N GLY A 145 2.55 16.36 -11.63
CA GLY A 145 2.57 17.81 -11.69
C GLY A 145 3.65 18.47 -10.82
N LEU A 146 4.79 17.79 -10.65
CA LEU A 146 5.99 18.34 -10.02
C LEU A 146 7.11 18.48 -11.06
N PRO A 147 7.91 19.57 -11.03
CA PRO A 147 9.00 19.73 -11.97
C PRO A 147 10.14 18.73 -11.70
N ALA A 148 10.86 18.31 -12.74
CA ALA A 148 11.95 17.32 -12.62
C ALA A 148 13.05 17.72 -11.61
N ASN A 149 13.32 19.03 -11.45
CA ASN A 149 14.30 19.53 -10.49
C ASN A 149 13.89 19.29 -9.02
N ALA A 150 12.61 19.00 -8.73
CA ALA A 150 12.12 18.60 -7.42
C ALA A 150 12.82 17.34 -6.90
N ALA A 151 13.35 16.50 -7.80
CA ALA A 151 14.07 15.26 -7.45
C ALA A 151 15.24 15.48 -6.48
N ARG A 152 15.91 16.63 -6.53
CA ARG A 152 17.09 16.93 -5.70
C ARG A 152 16.75 17.45 -4.31
N ARG A 153 15.51 17.85 -4.08
CA ARG A 153 15.04 18.46 -2.83
C ARG A 153 14.63 17.40 -1.80
N TYR A 154 14.47 17.84 -0.55
CA TYR A 154 14.02 17.00 0.56
C TYR A 154 12.53 17.20 0.85
N PRO A 155 11.82 16.21 1.44
CA PRO A 155 10.39 16.33 1.73
C PRO A 155 9.99 17.57 2.53
N HIS A 156 10.81 18.03 3.46
CA HIS A 156 10.50 19.20 4.29
C HIS A 156 10.44 20.52 3.50
N GLU A 157 10.97 20.56 2.27
CA GLU A 157 10.94 21.74 1.38
C GLU A 157 9.64 21.83 0.55
N PHE A 158 8.68 20.91 0.77
CA PHE A 158 7.44 20.82 0.01
C PHE A 158 6.21 21.06 0.89
N SER A 159 5.15 21.62 0.32
CA SER A 159 3.84 21.69 0.94
C SER A 159 3.23 20.29 1.16
N GLY A 160 2.21 20.19 2.03
CA GLY A 160 1.51 18.92 2.27
C GLY A 160 0.97 18.28 1.00
N GLY A 161 0.33 19.06 0.12
CA GLY A 161 -0.18 18.57 -1.17
C GLY A 161 0.94 18.12 -2.12
N GLN A 162 2.09 18.81 -2.14
CA GLN A 162 3.24 18.38 -2.93
C GLN A 162 3.86 17.08 -2.38
N ARG A 163 3.93 16.90 -1.05
CA ARG A 163 4.36 15.64 -0.43
C ARG A 163 3.42 14.48 -0.78
N GLN A 164 2.11 14.74 -0.82
CA GLN A 164 1.15 13.74 -1.27
C GLN A 164 1.43 13.31 -2.71
N ARG A 165 1.71 14.26 -3.61
CA ARG A 165 2.09 13.95 -5.00
C ARG A 165 3.39 13.13 -5.09
N ILE A 166 4.39 13.40 -4.25
CA ILE A 166 5.61 12.57 -4.14
C ILE A 166 5.26 11.15 -3.68
N GLY A 167 4.34 11.00 -2.72
CA GLY A 167 3.83 9.70 -2.28
C GLY A 167 3.13 8.92 -3.40
N ILE A 168 2.35 9.62 -4.23
CA ILE A 168 1.72 9.05 -5.43
C ILE A 168 2.78 8.61 -6.46
N ALA A 169 3.77 9.48 -6.77
CA ALA A 169 4.86 9.14 -7.68
C ALA A 169 5.63 7.90 -7.21
N ARG A 170 5.89 7.78 -5.91
CA ARG A 170 6.53 6.61 -5.30
C ARG A 170 5.71 5.34 -5.51
N ALA A 171 4.39 5.39 -5.30
CA ALA A 171 3.52 4.24 -5.50
C ALA A 171 3.46 3.82 -6.98
N LEU A 172 3.40 4.78 -7.91
CA LEU A 172 3.37 4.53 -9.35
C LEU A 172 4.72 4.04 -9.91
N ALA A 173 5.82 4.25 -9.19
CA ALA A 173 7.17 3.94 -9.65
C ALA A 173 7.40 2.46 -10.00
N VAL A 174 6.63 1.57 -9.40
CA VAL A 174 6.71 0.12 -9.62
C VAL A 174 5.64 -0.42 -10.58
N GLU A 175 4.83 0.46 -11.19
CA GLU A 175 3.75 0.12 -12.12
C GLU A 175 2.74 -0.86 -11.49
N PRO A 176 2.07 -0.45 -10.41
CA PRO A 176 1.17 -1.34 -9.68
C PRO A 176 -0.10 -1.64 -10.48
N GLU A 177 -0.66 -2.83 -10.25
CA GLU A 177 -1.96 -3.25 -10.77
C GLU A 177 -3.10 -2.87 -9.81
N PHE A 178 -2.80 -2.65 -8.53
CA PHE A 178 -3.78 -2.32 -7.49
C PHE A 178 -3.21 -1.29 -6.50
N ILE A 179 -3.99 -0.27 -6.16
CA ILE A 179 -3.59 0.79 -5.22
C ILE A 179 -4.68 0.96 -4.14
N VAL A 180 -4.24 1.03 -2.89
CA VAL A 180 -5.05 1.41 -1.73
C VAL A 180 -4.71 2.83 -1.31
#